data_a30e10600a23e2684252a1d20a5df398
#
_entry.id   a30e10600a23e2684252a1d20a5df398
#
_cell.length_a   1.000
_cell.length_b   1.000
_cell.length_c   1.000
_cell.angle_alpha   90.00
_cell.angle_beta   90.00
_cell.angle_gamma   90.00
#
_symmetry.space_group_name_H-M   'P 1'
#
loop_
_entity.id
_entity.type
_entity.pdbx_description
1 polymer ?
#
loop_
_entity_poly.entity_id
_entity_poly.type
_entity_poly.pdbx_seq_one_letter_code
_entity_poly.pdbx_strand_id
1 'polypeptide(L)'
;MSHSIASASELLVENLSLFENLNSGNGVLDLACGNGRNGLLLLKNNIAVTFADNNKCALSNVDTSISALRSDNLELANAECLEVDLEQAGVKPLENRCFDAVLVFNYLHRPLLPAIKQVISKAGLIFYETFTVHQTKFGRPINPDYLLKENELLDAFKDWEVIKYFEGIKTNPERAVASLIARKTSQNGAN
;
A
#
# COMPACT_ATOMS: atom_id res chain seq x y z
N MET A 1 -1.15 6.08 28.39
CA MET A 1 -1.96 6.82 27.38
C MET A 1 -2.14 5.90 26.18
N SER A 2 -3.35 5.45 25.92
CA SER A 2 -3.67 4.57 24.79
C SER A 2 -3.52 5.42 23.51
N HIS A 3 -2.45 5.23 22.75
CA HIS A 3 -2.37 5.78 21.41
C HIS A 3 -3.40 5.02 20.55
N SER A 4 -4.50 5.69 20.25
CA SER A 4 -5.47 5.20 19.26
C SER A 4 -4.70 4.98 17.95
N ILE A 5 -4.54 3.72 17.54
CA ILE A 5 -4.03 3.40 16.21
C ILE A 5 -5.01 4.01 15.21
N ALA A 6 -4.50 4.85 14.30
CA ALA A 6 -5.34 5.42 13.25
C ALA A 6 -6.06 4.30 12.49
N SER A 7 -7.34 4.48 12.17
CA SER A 7 -8.12 3.49 11.43
C SER A 7 -7.48 3.21 10.06
N ALA A 8 -7.63 1.99 9.57
CA ALA A 8 -7.23 1.63 8.21
C ALA A 8 -7.98 2.48 7.17
N SER A 9 -7.40 2.59 5.98
CA SER A 9 -8.00 3.36 4.89
C SER A 9 -9.37 2.81 4.49
N GLU A 10 -10.35 3.69 4.27
CA GLU A 10 -11.68 3.33 3.75
C GLU A 10 -11.58 2.53 2.46
N LEU A 11 -10.67 2.93 1.55
CA LEU A 11 -10.42 2.19 0.31
C LEU A 11 -10.09 0.72 0.57
N LEU A 12 -9.31 0.42 1.61
CA LEU A 12 -8.96 -0.95 1.97
C LEU A 12 -10.14 -1.65 2.64
N VAL A 13 -10.76 -1.02 3.63
CA VAL A 13 -11.87 -1.61 4.41
C VAL A 13 -13.04 -2.01 3.53
N GLU A 14 -13.45 -1.14 2.60
CA GLU A 14 -14.56 -1.38 1.69
C GLU A 14 -14.31 -2.48 0.64
N ASN A 15 -13.04 -2.86 0.44
CA ASN A 15 -12.65 -3.79 -0.64
C ASN A 15 -11.86 -5.00 -0.11
N LEU A 16 -12.03 -5.37 1.17
CA LEU A 16 -11.34 -6.52 1.78
C LEU A 16 -11.64 -7.84 1.07
N SER A 17 -12.84 -8.02 0.53
CA SER A 17 -13.23 -9.24 -0.20
C SER A 17 -12.37 -9.52 -1.44
N LEU A 18 -11.68 -8.52 -1.97
CA LEU A 18 -10.76 -8.73 -3.11
C LEU A 18 -9.55 -9.61 -2.74
N PHE A 19 -9.21 -9.69 -1.45
CA PHE A 19 -8.11 -10.53 -0.97
C PHE A 19 -8.47 -12.01 -0.83
N GLU A 20 -9.75 -12.37 -0.75
CA GLU A 20 -10.23 -13.76 -0.61
C GLU A 20 -9.82 -14.65 -1.80
N ASN A 21 -9.59 -14.04 -2.96
CA ASN A 21 -9.22 -14.73 -4.20
C ASN A 21 -7.73 -14.63 -4.55
N LEU A 22 -6.89 -14.11 -3.65
CA LEU A 22 -5.44 -14.02 -3.82
C LEU A 22 -4.78 -15.28 -3.27
N ASN A 23 -4.53 -16.28 -4.11
CA ASN A 23 -4.18 -17.64 -3.69
C ASN A 23 -2.75 -18.08 -4.03
N SER A 24 -1.85 -17.17 -4.43
CA SER A 24 -0.48 -17.58 -4.74
C SER A 24 0.42 -17.74 -3.50
N GLY A 25 -0.04 -17.29 -2.34
CA GLY A 25 0.67 -17.47 -1.07
C GLY A 25 1.85 -16.52 -0.86
N ASN A 26 2.02 -15.51 -1.70
CA ASN A 26 3.13 -14.54 -1.58
C ASN A 26 2.85 -13.43 -0.58
N GLY A 27 1.63 -13.33 -0.06
CA GLY A 27 1.23 -12.29 0.89
C GLY A 27 1.11 -10.90 0.28
N VAL A 28 1.01 -9.91 1.15
CA VAL A 28 0.79 -8.50 0.79
C VAL A 28 1.95 -7.65 1.28
N LEU A 29 2.39 -6.69 0.45
CA LEU A 29 3.33 -5.65 0.86
C LEU A 29 2.57 -4.40 1.29
N ASP A 30 2.74 -3.96 2.54
CA ASP A 30 2.34 -2.62 3.01
C ASP A 30 3.56 -1.71 2.86
N LEU A 31 3.61 -0.97 1.76
CA LEU A 31 4.77 -0.18 1.32
C LEU A 31 4.70 1.23 1.90
N ALA A 32 5.80 1.69 2.52
CA ALA A 32 5.86 2.91 3.35
C ALA A 32 4.76 2.88 4.42
N CYS A 33 4.72 1.77 5.16
CA CYS A 33 3.61 1.39 6.03
C CYS A 33 3.41 2.30 7.25
N GLY A 34 4.43 3.08 7.64
CA GLY A 34 4.42 3.83 8.88
C GLY A 34 4.13 2.90 10.08
N ASN A 35 3.14 3.24 10.91
CA ASN A 35 2.72 2.38 12.02
C ASN A 35 1.84 1.19 11.60
N GLY A 36 1.77 0.85 10.32
CA GLY A 36 1.19 -0.39 9.81
C GLY A 36 -0.34 -0.48 9.88
N ARG A 37 -1.08 0.62 9.98
CA ARG A 37 -2.54 0.61 10.17
C ARG A 37 -3.30 -0.24 9.13
N ASN A 38 -2.83 -0.25 7.89
CA ASN A 38 -3.46 -1.00 6.80
C ASN A 38 -3.05 -2.48 6.82
N GLY A 39 -1.75 -2.76 6.91
CA GLY A 39 -1.26 -4.14 7.00
C GLY A 39 -1.76 -4.87 8.26
N LEU A 40 -1.86 -4.19 9.41
CA LEU A 40 -2.41 -4.78 10.63
C LEU A 40 -3.89 -5.17 10.47
N LEU A 41 -4.67 -4.43 9.66
CA LEU A 41 -6.03 -4.86 9.32
C LEU A 41 -6.02 -6.16 8.53
N LEU A 42 -5.15 -6.27 7.52
CA LEU A 42 -5.03 -7.51 6.73
C LEU A 42 -4.55 -8.69 7.59
N LEU A 43 -3.57 -8.45 8.46
CA LEU A 43 -3.07 -9.48 9.37
C LEU A 43 -4.17 -10.02 10.30
N LYS A 44 -5.06 -9.14 10.81
CA LYS A 44 -6.25 -9.54 11.59
C LYS A 44 -7.25 -10.38 10.78
N ASN A 45 -7.24 -10.25 9.47
CA ASN A 45 -8.02 -11.08 8.55
C ASN A 45 -7.24 -12.31 8.03
N ASN A 46 -6.18 -12.70 8.75
CA ASN A 46 -5.35 -13.87 8.46
C ASN A 46 -4.65 -13.81 7.09
N ILE A 47 -4.28 -12.61 6.63
CA ILE A 47 -3.54 -12.37 5.39
C ILE A 47 -2.09 -12.06 5.76
N ALA A 48 -1.13 -12.76 5.15
CA ALA A 48 0.29 -12.54 5.37
C ALA A 48 0.72 -11.16 4.87
N VAL A 49 1.54 -10.43 5.68
CA VAL A 49 1.95 -9.05 5.37
C VAL A 49 3.43 -8.84 5.61
N THR A 50 4.09 -8.21 4.65
CA THR A 50 5.39 -7.57 4.81
C THR A 50 5.19 -6.07 4.99
N PHE A 51 5.59 -5.53 6.14
CA PHE A 51 5.56 -4.11 6.48
C PHE A 51 6.89 -3.48 6.11
N ALA A 52 6.93 -2.63 5.10
CA ALA A 52 8.16 -2.00 4.63
C ALA A 52 8.18 -0.49 4.92
N ASP A 53 9.19 -0.03 5.65
CA ASP A 53 9.40 1.39 5.97
C ASP A 53 10.88 1.64 6.30
N ASN A 54 11.35 2.89 6.22
CA ASN A 54 12.67 3.29 6.69
C ASN A 54 12.67 3.76 8.16
N ASN A 55 11.50 3.96 8.75
CA ASN A 55 11.34 4.43 10.10
C ASN A 55 11.33 3.27 11.11
N LYS A 56 12.49 3.03 11.73
CA LYS A 56 12.68 1.98 12.76
C LYS A 56 11.67 2.07 13.91
N CYS A 57 11.36 3.28 14.35
CA CYS A 57 10.40 3.47 15.45
C CYS A 57 8.99 3.05 15.03
N ALA A 58 8.60 3.36 13.81
CA ALA A 58 7.31 2.95 13.27
C ALA A 58 7.23 1.42 13.14
N LEU A 59 8.27 0.77 12.61
CA LEU A 59 8.34 -0.68 12.52
C LEU A 59 8.34 -1.36 13.91
N SER A 60 9.01 -0.79 14.90
CA SER A 60 8.95 -1.28 16.28
C SER A 60 7.54 -1.21 16.87
N ASN A 61 6.75 -0.19 16.53
CA ASN A 61 5.34 -0.10 16.92
C ASN A 61 4.50 -1.18 16.21
N VAL A 62 4.81 -1.49 14.94
CA VAL A 62 4.19 -2.60 14.20
C VAL A 62 4.48 -3.93 14.89
N ASP A 63 5.75 -4.23 15.21
CA ASP A 63 6.16 -5.45 15.92
C ASP A 63 5.45 -5.61 17.28
N THR A 64 5.32 -4.51 18.01
CA THR A 64 4.58 -4.49 19.29
C THR A 64 3.11 -4.84 19.06
N SER A 65 2.49 -4.28 18.01
CA SER A 65 1.10 -4.54 17.65
C SER A 65 0.90 -6.00 17.21
N ILE A 66 1.82 -6.57 16.41
CA ILE A 66 1.81 -7.99 16.00
C ILE A 66 1.92 -8.89 17.23
N SER A 67 2.83 -8.58 18.16
CA SER A 67 3.02 -9.34 19.40
C SER A 67 1.76 -9.35 20.26
N ALA A 68 1.07 -8.22 20.38
CA ALA A 68 -0.20 -8.11 21.08
C ALA A 68 -1.29 -8.97 20.41
N LEU A 69 -1.40 -8.94 19.08
CA LEU A 69 -2.36 -9.76 18.34
C LEU A 69 -2.09 -11.28 18.55
N ARG A 70 -0.83 -11.70 18.59
CA ARG A 70 -0.45 -13.10 18.84
C ARG A 70 -0.77 -13.54 20.25
N SER A 71 -0.65 -12.66 21.25
CA SER A 71 -0.99 -12.99 22.66
C SER A 71 -2.48 -13.20 22.88
N ASP A 72 -3.34 -12.66 22.01
CA ASP A 72 -4.78 -12.88 22.05
C ASP A 72 -5.22 -14.26 21.50
N ASN A 73 -4.28 -15.20 21.34
CA ASN A 73 -4.47 -16.57 20.80
C ASN A 73 -5.02 -16.64 19.37
N LEU A 74 -4.75 -15.62 18.56
CA LEU A 74 -5.08 -15.66 17.15
C LEU A 74 -3.96 -16.41 16.39
N GLU A 75 -4.32 -17.44 15.64
CA GLU A 75 -3.46 -17.96 14.58
C GLU A 75 -3.35 -16.89 13.49
N LEU A 76 -2.31 -16.08 13.59
CA LEU A 76 -2.04 -15.06 12.58
C LEU A 76 -1.20 -15.62 11.45
N ALA A 77 -1.50 -15.19 10.24
CA ALA A 77 -0.63 -15.38 9.10
C ALA A 77 0.77 -14.78 9.34
N ASN A 78 1.72 -15.08 8.46
CA ASN A 78 3.07 -14.56 8.56
C ASN A 78 3.09 -13.03 8.49
N ALA A 79 3.90 -12.43 9.35
CA ALA A 79 4.18 -11.00 9.35
C ALA A 79 5.69 -10.77 9.37
N GLU A 80 6.19 -9.93 8.46
CA GLU A 80 7.59 -9.53 8.35
C GLU A 80 7.67 -8.01 8.47
N CYS A 81 8.57 -7.48 9.32
CA CYS A 81 8.96 -6.07 9.31
C CYS A 81 10.24 -5.92 8.52
N LEU A 82 10.21 -5.16 7.43
CA LEU A 82 11.32 -4.90 6.52
C LEU A 82 11.76 -3.45 6.66
N GLU A 83 12.91 -3.23 7.33
CA GLU A 83 13.55 -1.92 7.33
C GLU A 83 14.24 -1.70 5.98
N VAL A 84 13.75 -0.72 5.22
CA VAL A 84 14.26 -0.43 3.89
C VAL A 84 14.07 1.03 3.50
N ASP A 85 15.10 1.64 2.93
CA ASP A 85 14.98 2.94 2.27
C ASP A 85 14.51 2.73 0.82
N LEU A 86 13.25 3.10 0.58
CA LEU A 86 12.59 2.95 -0.72
C LEU A 86 13.02 4.02 -1.74
N GLU A 87 13.74 5.05 -1.29
CA GLU A 87 14.16 6.20 -2.10
C GLU A 87 15.68 6.23 -2.36
N GLN A 88 16.41 5.25 -1.81
CA GLN A 88 17.86 5.19 -1.97
C GLN A 88 18.25 4.99 -3.44
N ALA A 89 18.97 5.96 -4.00
CA ALA A 89 19.41 5.93 -5.38
C ALA A 89 20.34 4.73 -5.66
N GLY A 90 20.13 4.06 -6.80
CA GLY A 90 20.96 2.92 -7.24
C GLY A 90 20.69 1.61 -6.52
N VAL A 91 19.80 1.57 -5.54
CA VAL A 91 19.38 0.34 -4.85
C VAL A 91 18.04 -0.13 -5.41
N LYS A 92 17.86 -1.45 -5.44
CA LYS A 92 16.59 -2.08 -5.82
C LYS A 92 15.94 -2.70 -4.57
N PRO A 93 15.25 -1.90 -3.77
CA PRO A 93 14.82 -2.31 -2.43
C PRO A 93 13.84 -3.49 -2.41
N LEU A 94 13.18 -3.76 -3.54
CA LEU A 94 12.20 -4.84 -3.68
C LEU A 94 12.68 -5.96 -4.60
N GLU A 95 13.98 -5.99 -4.98
CA GLU A 95 14.50 -7.01 -5.90
C GLU A 95 14.31 -8.44 -5.34
N ASN A 96 13.94 -9.36 -6.24
CA ASN A 96 13.67 -10.77 -5.92
C ASN A 96 12.47 -11.01 -4.97
N ARG A 97 11.62 -10.02 -4.76
CA ARG A 97 10.38 -10.18 -4.02
C ARG A 97 9.19 -10.31 -4.97
N CYS A 98 8.15 -10.99 -4.49
CA CYS A 98 6.88 -11.16 -5.21
C CYS A 98 5.74 -11.10 -4.19
N PHE A 99 4.67 -10.39 -4.52
CA PHE A 99 3.51 -10.20 -3.64
C PHE A 99 2.21 -10.37 -4.41
N ASP A 100 1.18 -10.85 -3.74
CA ASP A 100 -0.17 -10.98 -4.30
C ASP A 100 -0.89 -9.64 -4.35
N ALA A 101 -0.54 -8.73 -3.45
CA ALA A 101 -0.96 -7.35 -3.51
C ALA A 101 0.09 -6.41 -2.93
N VAL A 102 0.04 -5.14 -3.36
CA VAL A 102 0.83 -4.06 -2.77
C VAL A 102 -0.12 -2.95 -2.33
N LEU A 103 0.05 -2.47 -1.11
CA LEU A 103 -0.63 -1.31 -0.56
C LEU A 103 0.31 -0.11 -0.58
N VAL A 104 -0.15 1.02 -1.08
CA VAL A 104 0.57 2.30 -1.07
C VAL A 104 -0.38 3.39 -0.61
N PHE A 105 -0.17 3.93 0.58
CA PHE A 105 -1.03 4.97 1.15
C PHE A 105 -0.24 6.17 1.63
N ASN A 106 -0.64 7.37 1.19
CA ASN A 106 0.00 8.66 1.54
C ASN A 106 1.51 8.71 1.18
N TYR A 107 1.91 7.99 0.16
CA TYR A 107 3.29 7.92 -0.29
C TYR A 107 3.37 8.06 -1.82
N LEU A 108 4.36 8.78 -2.32
CA LEU A 108 4.64 8.91 -3.75
C LEU A 108 6.16 9.06 -3.96
N HIS A 109 6.75 8.07 -4.60
CA HIS A 109 8.10 8.12 -5.14
C HIS A 109 8.08 7.57 -6.56
N ARG A 110 8.03 8.46 -7.55
CA ARG A 110 7.85 8.10 -8.96
C ARG A 110 8.88 7.09 -9.49
N PRO A 111 10.18 7.21 -9.14
CA PRO A 111 11.18 6.22 -9.57
C PRO A 111 10.90 4.79 -9.10
N LEU A 112 10.10 4.61 -8.05
CA LEU A 112 9.77 3.28 -7.51
C LEU A 112 8.60 2.60 -8.24
N LEU A 113 7.77 3.34 -9.00
CA LEU A 113 6.59 2.80 -9.68
C LEU A 113 6.88 1.56 -10.55
N PRO A 114 7.96 1.52 -11.36
CA PRO A 114 8.30 0.31 -12.12
C PRO A 114 8.57 -0.90 -11.22
N ALA A 115 9.28 -0.72 -10.11
CA ALA A 115 9.59 -1.80 -9.17
C ALA A 115 8.32 -2.29 -8.46
N ILE A 116 7.42 -1.39 -8.05
CA ILE A 116 6.09 -1.75 -7.49
C ILE A 116 5.33 -2.63 -8.48
N LYS A 117 5.24 -2.24 -9.75
CA LYS A 117 4.57 -3.04 -10.79
C LYS A 117 5.22 -4.41 -11.00
N GLN A 118 6.54 -4.47 -10.92
CA GLN A 118 7.31 -5.70 -11.13
C GLN A 118 7.05 -6.73 -10.04
N VAL A 119 7.02 -6.32 -8.76
CA VAL A 119 6.91 -7.24 -7.62
C VAL A 119 5.49 -7.76 -7.39
N ILE A 120 4.50 -7.22 -8.08
CA ILE A 120 3.13 -7.75 -8.02
C ILE A 120 3.03 -8.97 -8.93
N SER A 121 2.53 -10.08 -8.39
CA SER A 121 2.31 -11.35 -9.09
C SER A 121 1.30 -11.20 -10.24
N LYS A 122 1.21 -12.20 -11.11
CA LYS A 122 0.15 -12.24 -12.15
C LYS A 122 -1.22 -12.25 -11.47
N ALA A 123 -2.15 -11.47 -11.99
CA ALA A 123 -3.48 -11.24 -11.43
C ALA A 123 -3.47 -10.64 -10.00
N GLY A 124 -2.31 -10.24 -9.49
CA GLY A 124 -2.19 -9.56 -8.21
C GLY A 124 -2.73 -8.13 -8.26
N LEU A 125 -2.87 -7.51 -7.09
CA LEU A 125 -3.56 -6.24 -6.91
C LEU A 125 -2.62 -5.12 -6.50
N ILE A 126 -2.94 -3.91 -6.91
CA ILE A 126 -2.44 -2.67 -6.33
C ILE A 126 -3.59 -1.92 -5.65
N PHE A 127 -3.38 -1.48 -4.42
CA PHE A 127 -4.20 -0.50 -3.72
C PHE A 127 -3.35 0.75 -3.55
N TYR A 128 -3.68 1.82 -4.23
CA TYR A 128 -2.91 3.05 -4.17
C TYR A 128 -3.82 4.22 -3.84
N GLU A 129 -3.52 4.98 -2.79
CA GLU A 129 -4.17 6.26 -2.49
C GLU A 129 -3.14 7.24 -1.99
N THR A 130 -3.00 8.38 -2.68
CA THR A 130 -2.16 9.48 -2.21
C THR A 130 -2.68 10.84 -2.69
N PHE A 131 -2.02 11.89 -2.26
CA PHE A 131 -2.45 13.26 -2.46
C PHE A 131 -2.22 13.73 -3.90
N THR A 132 -3.15 14.58 -4.39
CA THR A 132 -3.02 15.27 -5.68
C THR A 132 -2.51 16.70 -5.50
N VAL A 133 -2.17 17.37 -6.61
CA VAL A 133 -1.73 18.78 -6.62
C VAL A 133 -2.73 19.74 -5.96
N HIS A 134 -4.00 19.35 -5.89
CA HIS A 134 -5.04 20.14 -5.23
C HIS A 134 -4.98 20.08 -3.70
N GLN A 135 -4.18 19.18 -3.11
CA GLN A 135 -4.01 19.05 -1.66
C GLN A 135 -3.47 20.33 -1.01
N THR A 136 -2.71 21.13 -1.75
CA THR A 136 -2.15 22.40 -1.25
C THR A 136 -3.23 23.38 -0.73
N LYS A 137 -4.49 23.21 -1.14
CA LYS A 137 -5.64 23.99 -0.64
C LYS A 137 -6.11 23.55 0.75
N PHE A 138 -5.76 22.33 1.17
CA PHE A 138 -6.22 21.68 2.40
C PHE A 138 -5.10 21.48 3.43
N GLY A 139 -3.85 21.72 3.05
CA GLY A 139 -2.70 21.56 3.95
C GLY A 139 -1.54 20.79 3.33
N ARG A 140 -0.82 20.04 4.17
CA ARG A 140 0.34 19.25 3.73
C ARG A 140 -0.10 17.93 3.09
N PRO A 141 0.73 17.35 2.20
CA PRO A 141 1.99 17.87 1.67
C PRO A 141 1.78 19.02 0.69
N ILE A 142 2.79 19.90 0.57
CA ILE A 142 2.81 21.02 -0.38
C ILE A 142 3.91 20.88 -1.45
N ASN A 143 4.88 19.98 -1.23
CA ASN A 143 5.92 19.73 -2.22
C ASN A 143 5.35 18.98 -3.42
N PRO A 144 5.48 19.53 -4.66
CA PRO A 144 4.95 18.90 -5.88
C PRO A 144 5.45 17.47 -6.13
N ASP A 145 6.65 17.13 -5.65
CA ASP A 145 7.21 15.79 -5.82
C ASP A 145 6.39 14.71 -5.11
N TYR A 146 5.65 15.09 -4.07
CA TYR A 146 4.77 14.21 -3.30
C TYR A 146 3.29 14.32 -3.70
N LEU A 147 2.99 15.06 -4.78
CA LEU A 147 1.64 15.30 -5.24
C LEU A 147 1.44 14.76 -6.65
N LEU A 148 0.42 13.94 -6.83
CA LEU A 148 0.02 13.44 -8.15
C LEU A 148 -0.55 14.59 -9.01
N LYS A 149 -0.17 14.59 -10.27
CA LYS A 149 -0.85 15.39 -11.30
C LYS A 149 -2.21 14.76 -11.61
N GLU A 150 -3.09 15.51 -12.27
CA GLU A 150 -4.37 15.00 -12.74
C GLU A 150 -4.18 13.74 -13.60
N ASN A 151 -4.96 12.71 -13.32
CA ASN A 151 -4.94 11.40 -13.97
C ASN A 151 -3.60 10.63 -13.90
N GLU A 152 -2.57 11.14 -13.24
CA GLU A 152 -1.24 10.50 -13.21
C GLU A 152 -1.30 9.08 -12.67
N LEU A 153 -2.11 8.85 -11.64
CA LEU A 153 -2.25 7.51 -11.05
C LEU A 153 -2.94 6.55 -12.03
N LEU A 154 -3.97 7.01 -12.72
CA LEU A 154 -4.67 6.23 -13.73
C LEU A 154 -3.74 5.88 -14.91
N ASP A 155 -2.99 6.87 -15.40
CA ASP A 155 -2.02 6.68 -16.49
C ASP A 155 -0.90 5.72 -16.11
N ALA A 156 -0.44 5.77 -14.86
CA ALA A 156 0.60 4.88 -14.37
C ALA A 156 0.19 3.40 -14.45
N PHE A 157 -1.09 3.07 -14.34
CA PHE A 157 -1.62 1.71 -14.36
C PHE A 157 -2.59 1.44 -15.53
N LYS A 158 -2.53 2.23 -16.60
CA LYS A 158 -3.43 2.12 -17.78
C LYS A 158 -3.43 0.75 -18.46
N ASP A 159 -2.34 -0.03 -18.31
CA ASP A 159 -2.20 -1.37 -18.88
C ASP A 159 -2.79 -2.46 -17.97
N TRP A 160 -3.36 -2.08 -16.82
CA TRP A 160 -3.95 -2.96 -15.84
C TRP A 160 -5.47 -2.91 -15.90
N GLU A 161 -6.14 -3.93 -15.39
CA GLU A 161 -7.59 -3.90 -15.19
C GLU A 161 -7.92 -2.97 -14.02
N VAL A 162 -8.47 -1.79 -14.29
CA VAL A 162 -8.91 -0.85 -13.25
C VAL A 162 -10.22 -1.34 -12.64
N ILE A 163 -10.19 -1.71 -11.36
CA ILE A 163 -11.35 -2.17 -10.60
C ILE A 163 -12.09 -0.98 -9.97
N LYS A 164 -11.34 -0.04 -9.40
CA LYS A 164 -11.90 1.18 -8.78
C LYS A 164 -10.94 2.34 -9.01
N TYR A 165 -11.48 3.50 -9.33
CA TYR A 165 -10.74 4.74 -9.43
C TYR A 165 -11.56 5.90 -8.90
N PHE A 166 -10.91 6.78 -8.18
CA PHE A 166 -11.45 8.06 -7.73
C PHE A 166 -10.33 9.10 -7.72
N GLU A 167 -10.64 10.28 -8.22
CA GLU A 167 -9.78 11.46 -8.06
C GLU A 167 -10.66 12.64 -7.69
N GLY A 168 -10.36 13.30 -6.57
CA GLY A 168 -11.18 14.40 -6.09
C GLY A 168 -10.94 14.71 -4.61
N ILE A 169 -11.90 15.45 -4.06
CA ILE A 169 -11.87 15.85 -2.65
C ILE A 169 -12.64 14.83 -1.82
N LYS A 170 -11.98 14.23 -0.83
CA LYS A 170 -12.62 13.47 0.24
C LYS A 170 -12.89 14.41 1.41
N THR A 171 -14.00 14.19 2.10
CA THR A 171 -14.38 14.90 3.32
C THR A 171 -14.01 14.10 4.56
N ASN A 172 -13.93 14.74 5.73
CA ASN A 172 -13.71 14.11 7.06
C ASN A 172 -12.37 13.37 7.23
N PRO A 173 -11.22 14.06 7.21
CA PRO A 173 -11.00 15.50 6.93
C PRO A 173 -10.98 15.79 5.42
N GLU A 174 -11.16 17.04 5.06
CA GLU A 174 -11.03 17.49 3.67
C GLU A 174 -9.60 17.26 3.18
N ARG A 175 -9.48 16.53 2.08
CA ARG A 175 -8.22 16.25 1.40
C ARG A 175 -8.42 15.94 -0.07
N ALA A 176 -7.49 16.37 -0.91
CA ALA A 176 -7.51 16.07 -2.34
C ALA A 176 -6.62 14.86 -2.61
N VAL A 177 -7.21 13.77 -3.10
CA VAL A 177 -6.53 12.50 -3.32
C VAL A 177 -6.92 11.89 -4.66
N ALA A 178 -6.02 11.03 -5.18
CA ALA A 178 -6.39 10.02 -6.16
C ALA A 178 -6.25 8.65 -5.51
N SER A 179 -7.19 7.75 -5.77
CA SER A 179 -7.18 6.38 -5.30
C SER A 179 -7.47 5.41 -6.44
N LEU A 180 -6.78 4.29 -6.45
CA LEU A 180 -6.87 3.26 -7.47
C LEU A 180 -6.82 1.88 -6.84
N ILE A 181 -7.69 0.99 -7.29
CA ILE A 181 -7.52 -0.45 -7.19
C ILE A 181 -7.42 -0.99 -8.60
N ALA A 182 -6.33 -1.68 -8.91
CA ALA A 182 -6.15 -2.30 -10.21
C ALA A 182 -5.55 -3.70 -10.09
N ARG A 183 -5.91 -4.57 -11.03
CA ARG A 183 -5.41 -5.93 -11.15
C ARG A 183 -4.38 -6.00 -12.28
N LYS A 184 -3.24 -6.60 -12.00
CA LYS A 184 -2.22 -6.84 -13.02
C LYS A 184 -2.75 -7.81 -14.07
N THR A 185 -2.86 -7.33 -15.30
CA THR A 185 -3.25 -8.20 -16.42
C THR A 185 -2.14 -9.20 -16.74
N SER A 186 -2.54 -10.43 -17.05
CA SER A 186 -1.60 -11.36 -17.68
C SER A 186 -1.30 -10.80 -19.06
N GLN A 187 -0.12 -10.25 -19.30
CA GLN A 187 0.31 -10.02 -20.66
C GLN A 187 0.39 -11.41 -21.31
N ASN A 188 -0.58 -11.75 -22.16
CA ASN A 188 -0.38 -12.82 -23.13
C ASN A 188 0.81 -12.36 -23.98
N GLY A 189 1.93 -13.06 -23.84
CA GLY A 189 3.09 -12.80 -24.67
C GLY A 189 2.63 -12.75 -26.11
N ALA A 190 2.76 -11.60 -26.73
CA ALA A 190 2.76 -11.53 -28.18
C ALA A 190 4.02 -12.30 -28.63
N ASN A 191 3.77 -13.45 -29.23
CA ASN A 191 4.77 -14.18 -30.01
C ASN A 191 5.31 -13.31 -31.14
#